data_ef1c0ab453dd427224116c12141fa8c7
#
_entry.id   ef1c0ab453dd427224116c12141fa8c7
#
_cell.length_a   1.000
_cell.length_b   1.000
_cell.length_c   1.000
_cell.angle_alpha   90.00
_cell.angle_beta   90.00
_cell.angle_gamma   90.00
#
_symmetry.space_group_name_H-M   'P 1'
#
loop_
_entity.id
_entity.type
_entity.pdbx_description
1 polymer ?
#
loop_
_entity_poly.entity_id
_entity_poly.type
_entity_poly.pdbx_seq_one_letter_code
_entity_poly.pdbx_strand_id
1 'polypeptide(L)'
;MENISDLWNNALANIEKKISKPSFETWLKSTKAHSLQGDTLTVTAPNEFARDWLEERYSQLIAGILYDITGEELGVKFIIPQNQSEIEDDLPIPQKRHIKGDDHQELPLNMLNPKYTFDTFVIGSGNRFAHAASLAVAEAPAKAYNPLFIYGGVGLGKTHLMHAIGHYVLDHNPSAKVVYLSSEKFTNEFINSIRDNKAVDFRNKYRNVDVLLIDDIQFLAGKEQTQEEFFHTFNTLHEESKQIIISSDRPPKEIPTLEDRLRSRFEWGLITDITPPDLETRIAILRKKAKAEGLDVPNEVMLYIANQIDTNIRELEGALIRVVAYSSLINKDINADLAAEALKDIIPSSKPRVITIHEIQRVVGEHYNVKLEDFKAKKRTKSVAFPRQIAMYLSRELTDFSLPKIGEEFGGRDHTTVIHAHEKISKLIQSDTQFQKQLAEINELLKI
;
A
#
# COMPACT_ATOMS: atom_id res chain seq x y z
N MET A 1 40.82 -16.09 -24.72
CA MET A 1 39.80 -15.82 -23.69
C MET A 1 38.54 -15.43 -24.40
N GLU A 2 37.53 -16.28 -24.41
CA GLU A 2 36.22 -15.90 -24.94
C GLU A 2 35.69 -14.71 -24.16
N ASN A 3 35.17 -13.75 -24.88
CA ASN A 3 34.62 -12.53 -24.27
C ASN A 3 33.45 -12.93 -23.35
N ILE A 4 33.46 -12.52 -22.10
CA ILE A 4 32.44 -12.85 -21.06
C ILE A 4 31.03 -12.55 -21.60
N SER A 5 30.92 -11.51 -22.44
CA SER A 5 29.68 -11.14 -23.10
C SER A 5 29.22 -12.20 -24.12
N ASP A 6 30.15 -12.84 -24.83
CA ASP A 6 29.82 -13.88 -25.82
C ASP A 6 29.38 -15.17 -25.10
N LEU A 7 30.02 -15.51 -23.97
CA LEU A 7 29.60 -16.61 -23.11
C LEU A 7 28.17 -16.42 -22.62
N TRP A 8 27.84 -15.22 -22.12
CA TRP A 8 26.49 -14.93 -21.62
C TRP A 8 25.45 -14.94 -22.75
N ASN A 9 25.76 -14.35 -23.89
CA ASN A 9 24.85 -14.37 -25.05
C ASN A 9 24.57 -15.82 -25.52
N ASN A 10 25.58 -16.69 -25.51
CA ASN A 10 25.42 -18.09 -25.83
C ASN A 10 24.56 -18.83 -24.79
N ALA A 11 24.77 -18.50 -23.50
CA ALA A 11 23.94 -19.02 -22.42
C ALA A 11 22.48 -18.56 -22.59
N LEU A 12 22.22 -17.29 -22.88
CA LEU A 12 20.89 -16.75 -23.13
C LEU A 12 20.17 -17.46 -24.27
N ALA A 13 20.85 -17.73 -25.37
CA ALA A 13 20.29 -18.45 -26.50
C ALA A 13 19.88 -19.92 -26.16
N ASN A 14 20.57 -20.54 -25.22
CA ASN A 14 20.22 -21.88 -24.73
C ASN A 14 19.14 -21.85 -23.66
N ILE A 15 19.11 -20.82 -22.80
CA ILE A 15 18.06 -20.59 -21.82
C ILE A 15 16.71 -20.32 -22.52
N GLU A 16 16.71 -19.52 -23.59
CA GLU A 16 15.51 -19.22 -24.38
C GLU A 16 14.78 -20.47 -24.89
N LYS A 17 15.54 -21.53 -25.17
CA LYS A 17 14.97 -22.82 -25.63
C LYS A 17 14.39 -23.66 -24.49
N LYS A 18 14.81 -23.42 -23.24
CA LYS A 18 14.44 -24.24 -22.07
C LYS A 18 13.35 -23.59 -21.19
N ILE A 19 13.04 -22.30 -21.40
CA ILE A 19 12.01 -21.58 -20.64
C ILE A 19 10.95 -20.98 -21.57
N SER A 20 9.82 -20.54 -20.99
CA SER A 20 8.76 -19.90 -21.77
C SER A 20 9.23 -18.55 -22.34
N LYS A 21 8.84 -18.25 -23.56
CA LYS A 21 9.19 -16.99 -24.24
C LYS A 21 8.85 -15.74 -23.42
N PRO A 22 7.67 -15.64 -22.76
CA PRO A 22 7.36 -14.51 -21.87
C PRO A 22 8.32 -14.38 -20.70
N SER A 23 8.69 -15.50 -20.06
CA SER A 23 9.65 -15.48 -18.94
C SER A 23 11.05 -15.05 -19.38
N PHE A 24 11.48 -15.46 -20.56
CA PHE A 24 12.76 -15.06 -21.12
C PHE A 24 12.79 -13.55 -21.42
N GLU A 25 11.79 -13.05 -22.13
CA GLU A 25 11.70 -11.62 -22.51
C GLU A 25 11.59 -10.69 -21.30
N THR A 26 10.87 -11.12 -20.26
CA THR A 26 10.65 -10.30 -19.06
C THR A 26 11.87 -10.25 -18.14
N TRP A 27 12.56 -11.37 -17.94
CA TRP A 27 13.55 -11.48 -16.86
C TRP A 27 15.00 -11.56 -17.32
N LEU A 28 15.27 -12.23 -18.46
CA LEU A 28 16.63 -12.56 -18.87
C LEU A 28 17.15 -11.75 -20.05
N LYS A 29 16.27 -11.35 -20.96
CA LYS A 29 16.66 -10.62 -22.20
C LYS A 29 17.40 -9.31 -21.93
N SER A 30 17.10 -8.63 -20.83
CA SER A 30 17.71 -7.36 -20.43
C SER A 30 18.97 -7.52 -19.57
N THR A 31 19.35 -8.76 -19.22
CA THR A 31 20.53 -9.02 -18.40
C THR A 31 21.81 -8.99 -19.23
N LYS A 32 22.93 -8.59 -18.61
CA LYS A 32 24.27 -8.53 -19.25
C LYS A 32 25.32 -9.11 -18.34
N ALA A 33 26.29 -9.81 -18.88
CA ALA A 33 27.45 -10.25 -18.11
C ALA A 33 28.26 -9.02 -17.65
N HIS A 34 28.64 -9.03 -16.37
CA HIS A 34 29.43 -7.96 -15.75
C HIS A 34 30.88 -8.39 -15.53
N SER A 35 31.12 -9.51 -14.88
CA SER A 35 32.44 -10.03 -14.60
C SER A 35 32.43 -11.53 -14.34
N LEU A 36 33.59 -12.16 -14.53
CA LEU A 36 33.83 -13.55 -14.12
C LEU A 36 34.98 -13.53 -13.11
N GLN A 37 34.73 -13.97 -11.90
CA GLN A 37 35.72 -14.02 -10.82
C GLN A 37 35.75 -15.42 -10.22
N GLY A 38 36.86 -16.13 -10.42
CA GLY A 38 36.95 -17.54 -10.04
C GLY A 38 35.86 -18.34 -10.75
N ASP A 39 35.06 -19.06 -9.99
CA ASP A 39 33.96 -19.92 -10.50
C ASP A 39 32.61 -19.24 -10.52
N THR A 40 32.55 -17.89 -10.37
CA THR A 40 31.26 -17.17 -10.33
C THR A 40 31.15 -16.14 -11.45
N LEU A 41 30.15 -16.31 -12.30
CA LEU A 41 29.75 -15.34 -13.32
C LEU A 41 28.79 -14.33 -12.69
N THR A 42 29.18 -13.06 -12.67
CA THR A 42 28.33 -11.96 -12.21
C THR A 42 27.57 -11.35 -13.40
N VAL A 43 26.26 -11.25 -13.26
CA VAL A 43 25.33 -10.78 -14.28
C VAL A 43 24.52 -9.60 -13.75
N THR A 44 24.31 -8.56 -14.54
CA THR A 44 23.46 -7.42 -14.15
C THR A 44 22.00 -7.73 -14.39
N ALA A 45 21.17 -7.51 -13.38
CA ALA A 45 19.71 -7.55 -13.48
C ALA A 45 19.13 -6.13 -13.56
N PRO A 46 17.95 -5.94 -14.19
CA PRO A 46 17.37 -4.61 -14.40
C PRO A 46 16.87 -3.92 -13.11
N ASN A 47 16.52 -4.68 -12.09
CA ASN A 47 16.06 -4.18 -10.78
C ASN A 47 16.18 -5.26 -9.69
N GLU A 48 15.94 -4.88 -8.41
CA GLU A 48 16.04 -5.77 -7.25
C GLU A 48 15.10 -6.99 -7.35
N PHE A 49 13.88 -6.76 -7.77
CA PHE A 49 12.90 -7.84 -7.90
C PHE A 49 13.34 -8.87 -8.95
N ALA A 50 13.86 -8.41 -10.09
CA ALA A 50 14.39 -9.31 -11.12
C ALA A 50 15.62 -10.07 -10.62
N ARG A 51 16.52 -9.43 -9.85
CA ARG A 51 17.68 -10.09 -9.22
C ARG A 51 17.23 -11.24 -8.35
N ASP A 52 16.38 -10.95 -7.35
CA ASP A 52 15.93 -11.93 -6.36
C ASP A 52 15.17 -13.09 -7.01
N TRP A 53 14.30 -12.78 -7.99
CA TRP A 53 13.58 -13.78 -8.77
C TRP A 53 14.47 -14.68 -9.61
N LEU A 54 15.50 -14.12 -10.25
CA LEU A 54 16.46 -14.87 -11.06
C LEU A 54 17.35 -15.74 -10.19
N GLU A 55 17.80 -15.23 -9.03
CA GLU A 55 18.60 -16.00 -8.06
C GLU A 55 17.82 -17.18 -7.51
N GLU A 56 16.58 -16.97 -7.08
CA GLU A 56 15.79 -18.02 -6.43
C GLU A 56 15.35 -19.12 -7.42
N ARG A 57 14.97 -18.74 -8.64
CA ARG A 57 14.26 -19.65 -9.54
C ARG A 57 15.10 -20.20 -10.70
N TYR A 58 16.10 -19.45 -11.15
CA TYR A 58 16.83 -19.79 -12.38
C TYR A 58 18.32 -20.06 -12.16
N SER A 59 18.92 -19.83 -10.98
CA SER A 59 20.35 -20.01 -10.74
C SER A 59 20.84 -21.42 -11.05
N GLN A 60 20.10 -22.46 -10.66
CA GLN A 60 20.45 -23.85 -10.93
C GLN A 60 20.35 -24.19 -12.44
N LEU A 61 19.33 -23.71 -13.11
CA LEU A 61 19.15 -23.91 -14.55
C LEU A 61 20.28 -23.25 -15.34
N ILE A 62 20.63 -22.02 -14.95
CA ILE A 62 21.69 -21.24 -15.61
C ILE A 62 23.06 -21.88 -15.36
N ALA A 63 23.35 -22.29 -14.13
CA ALA A 63 24.60 -23.01 -13.81
C ALA A 63 24.75 -24.29 -14.62
N GLY A 64 23.67 -25.07 -14.77
CA GLY A 64 23.68 -26.26 -15.63
C GLY A 64 23.94 -25.96 -17.12
N ILE A 65 23.39 -24.86 -17.64
CA ILE A 65 23.64 -24.42 -19.03
C ILE A 65 25.06 -23.89 -19.21
N LEU A 66 25.58 -23.17 -18.23
CA LEU A 66 26.97 -22.71 -18.24
C LEU A 66 27.93 -23.91 -18.24
N TYR A 67 27.66 -24.94 -17.45
CA TYR A 67 28.41 -26.20 -17.46
C TYR A 67 28.37 -26.91 -18.82
N ASP A 68 27.18 -26.98 -19.44
CA ASP A 68 27.01 -27.54 -20.79
C ASP A 68 27.85 -26.80 -21.86
N ILE A 69 28.11 -25.51 -21.67
CA ILE A 69 28.86 -24.65 -22.61
C ILE A 69 30.36 -24.68 -22.35
N THR A 70 30.76 -24.59 -21.07
CA THR A 70 32.19 -24.39 -20.69
C THR A 70 32.88 -25.67 -20.25
N GLY A 71 32.13 -26.67 -19.81
CA GLY A 71 32.68 -27.86 -19.14
C GLY A 71 33.18 -27.63 -17.71
N GLU A 72 32.99 -26.43 -17.17
CA GLU A 72 33.39 -26.01 -15.83
C GLU A 72 32.17 -25.72 -14.95
N GLU A 73 32.25 -26.00 -13.66
CA GLU A 73 31.18 -25.66 -12.71
C GLU A 73 31.23 -24.16 -12.39
N LEU A 74 30.40 -23.39 -13.07
CA LEU A 74 30.26 -21.95 -12.88
C LEU A 74 28.98 -21.63 -12.11
N GLY A 75 29.10 -20.91 -10.98
CA GLY A 75 27.98 -20.28 -10.30
C GLY A 75 27.56 -19.00 -11.01
N VAL A 76 26.27 -18.61 -10.86
CA VAL A 76 25.80 -17.33 -11.33
C VAL A 76 25.34 -16.46 -10.14
N LYS A 77 25.70 -15.19 -10.16
CA LYS A 77 25.28 -14.19 -9.18
C LYS A 77 24.71 -12.97 -9.91
N PHE A 78 23.57 -12.48 -9.46
CA PHE A 78 22.95 -11.31 -10.07
C PHE A 78 23.22 -10.05 -9.25
N ILE A 79 23.55 -8.96 -9.91
CA ILE A 79 23.76 -7.63 -9.31
C ILE A 79 22.95 -6.57 -10.04
N ILE A 80 22.76 -5.43 -9.41
CA ILE A 80 22.14 -4.25 -10.04
C ILE A 80 23.26 -3.31 -10.50
N PRO A 81 23.19 -2.77 -11.73
CA PRO A 81 24.17 -1.80 -12.18
C PRO A 81 24.11 -0.54 -11.31
N GLN A 82 25.20 -0.22 -10.62
CA GLN A 82 25.37 1.11 -10.04
C GLN A 82 25.61 2.08 -11.18
N ASN A 83 24.77 3.12 -11.30
CA ASN A 83 24.98 4.20 -12.25
C ASN A 83 26.35 4.86 -11.97
N GLN A 84 27.31 4.54 -12.78
CA GLN A 84 28.53 5.36 -12.92
C GLN A 84 28.21 6.45 -13.96
N SER A 85 28.02 7.68 -13.49
CA SER A 85 28.25 8.85 -14.32
C SER A 85 29.76 8.97 -14.52
N GLU A 86 30.17 8.89 -15.79
CA GLU A 86 31.53 9.05 -16.28
C GLU A 86 32.08 10.42 -15.91
N ILE A 87 33.25 10.46 -15.30
CA ILE A 87 34.27 11.49 -15.52
C ILE A 87 35.60 10.73 -15.51
N GLU A 88 36.20 10.65 -16.73
CA GLU A 88 37.63 10.44 -16.89
C GLU A 88 38.35 11.67 -16.37
N ASP A 89 39.36 11.49 -15.52
CA ASP A 89 40.66 12.16 -15.69
C ASP A 89 41.73 11.56 -14.77
N ASP A 90 42.86 11.33 -15.39
CA ASP A 90 44.15 10.88 -14.85
C ASP A 90 44.58 11.63 -13.59
N LEU A 91 45.14 10.90 -12.60
CA LEU A 91 46.42 11.14 -11.94
C LEU A 91 46.64 10.24 -10.69
N PRO A 92 47.83 10.10 -10.09
CA PRO A 92 48.48 8.84 -9.79
C PRO A 92 48.24 8.32 -8.36
N ILE A 93 48.36 7.01 -8.23
CA ILE A 93 48.23 6.22 -7.00
C ILE A 93 49.24 6.63 -5.92
N PRO A 94 48.83 6.94 -4.70
CA PRO A 94 49.70 6.85 -3.52
C PRO A 94 49.40 5.59 -2.72
N GLN A 95 50.49 4.96 -2.33
CA GLN A 95 50.60 3.71 -1.59
C GLN A 95 49.79 3.62 -0.30
N LYS A 96 49.30 2.40 -0.04
CA LYS A 96 48.67 1.94 1.19
C LYS A 96 49.47 2.33 2.45
N ARG A 97 48.87 3.10 3.33
CA ARG A 97 49.20 3.11 4.75
C ARG A 97 48.13 2.34 5.51
N HIS A 98 48.54 1.23 6.13
CA HIS A 98 47.77 0.50 7.12
C HIS A 98 47.45 1.43 8.30
N ILE A 99 46.18 1.76 8.48
CA ILE A 99 45.64 2.27 9.74
C ILE A 99 44.64 1.22 10.19
N LYS A 100 44.98 0.55 11.31
CA LYS A 100 44.01 -0.23 12.07
C LYS A 100 43.04 0.73 12.70
N GLY A 101 41.77 0.64 12.34
CA GLY A 101 40.68 1.34 12.95
C GLY A 101 39.41 0.57 12.64
N ASP A 102 38.64 0.27 13.65
CA ASP A 102 37.38 -0.47 13.61
C ASP A 102 36.40 0.21 12.62
N ASP A 103 36.28 -0.36 11.43
CA ASP A 103 35.23 0.03 10.48
C ASP A 103 33.96 -0.76 10.83
N HIS A 104 33.16 -0.21 11.71
CA HIS A 104 31.73 -0.47 11.67
C HIS A 104 31.22 0.17 10.37
N GLN A 105 31.00 -0.64 9.33
CA GLN A 105 30.25 -0.26 8.15
C GLN A 105 28.84 0.16 8.61
N GLU A 106 28.65 1.46 8.81
CA GLU A 106 27.32 2.05 8.90
C GLU A 106 26.62 1.79 7.57
N LEU A 107 25.65 0.88 7.57
CA LEU A 107 24.70 0.70 6.49
C LEU A 107 24.10 2.09 6.18
N PRO A 108 23.90 2.47 4.90
CA PRO A 108 23.36 3.77 4.58
C PRO A 108 22.00 3.96 5.26
N LEU A 109 21.92 4.91 6.19
CA LEU A 109 20.75 5.23 7.00
C LEU A 109 19.56 5.75 6.17
N ASN A 110 19.79 6.09 4.90
CA ASN A 110 18.80 6.72 4.03
C ASN A 110 18.20 5.71 3.03
N MET A 111 17.18 4.96 3.46
CA MET A 111 16.36 4.13 2.55
C MET A 111 15.17 4.92 1.98
N LEU A 112 15.41 6.15 1.50
CA LEU A 112 14.35 6.94 0.86
C LEU A 112 14.12 6.45 -0.58
N ASN A 113 12.85 6.26 -0.95
CA ASN A 113 12.50 5.90 -2.31
C ASN A 113 12.69 7.11 -3.24
N PRO A 114 13.57 7.06 -4.26
CA PRO A 114 13.85 8.20 -5.13
C PRO A 114 12.65 8.66 -5.96
N LYS A 115 11.61 7.83 -6.11
CA LYS A 115 10.38 8.17 -6.83
C LYS A 115 9.43 9.05 -6.00
N TYR A 116 9.63 9.14 -4.68
CA TYR A 116 8.71 9.82 -3.77
C TYR A 116 9.23 11.21 -3.40
N THR A 117 9.01 12.17 -4.28
CA THR A 117 9.36 13.59 -4.12
C THR A 117 8.10 14.45 -4.11
N PHE A 118 8.20 15.72 -3.69
CA PHE A 118 7.10 16.67 -3.80
C PHE A 118 6.67 16.88 -5.26
N ASP A 119 7.60 16.86 -6.20
CA ASP A 119 7.30 17.01 -7.62
C ASP A 119 6.51 15.85 -8.20
N THR A 120 6.69 14.64 -7.67
CA THR A 120 5.95 13.46 -8.10
C THR A 120 4.62 13.29 -7.38
N PHE A 121 4.39 13.99 -6.28
CA PHE A 121 3.13 13.97 -5.56
C PHE A 121 2.04 14.75 -6.32
N VAL A 122 0.81 14.23 -6.37
CA VAL A 122 -0.34 14.90 -6.99
C VAL A 122 -1.19 15.54 -5.91
N ILE A 123 -1.34 16.86 -5.99
CA ILE A 123 -2.13 17.63 -5.03
C ILE A 123 -3.59 17.66 -5.46
N GLY A 124 -4.48 17.31 -4.53
CA GLY A 124 -5.93 17.38 -4.68
C GLY A 124 -6.60 17.98 -3.45
N SER A 125 -7.94 18.01 -3.45
CA SER A 125 -8.73 18.54 -2.32
C SER A 125 -8.46 17.80 -1.02
N GLY A 126 -8.31 16.47 -1.09
CA GLY A 126 -8.15 15.58 0.08
C GLY A 126 -6.76 15.52 0.69
N ASN A 127 -5.73 16.16 0.08
CA ASN A 127 -4.35 16.08 0.57
C ASN A 127 -3.59 17.41 0.55
N ARG A 128 -4.24 18.50 0.12
CA ARG A 128 -3.61 19.82 -0.02
C ARG A 128 -3.03 20.34 1.28
N PHE A 129 -3.75 20.16 2.39
CA PHE A 129 -3.28 20.61 3.69
C PHE A 129 -2.09 19.79 4.19
N ALA A 130 -2.15 18.47 4.06
CA ALA A 130 -1.04 17.58 4.39
C ALA A 130 0.21 17.89 3.56
N HIS A 131 0.05 18.14 2.25
CA HIS A 131 1.14 18.54 1.37
C HIS A 131 1.77 19.87 1.82
N ALA A 132 0.95 20.90 2.07
CA ALA A 132 1.44 22.22 2.50
C ALA A 132 2.17 22.15 3.85
N ALA A 133 1.63 21.39 4.81
CA ALA A 133 2.29 21.16 6.10
C ALA A 133 3.62 20.42 5.96
N SER A 134 3.66 19.40 5.09
CA SER A 134 4.87 18.63 4.80
C SER A 134 5.97 19.50 4.16
N LEU A 135 5.60 20.37 3.22
CA LEU A 135 6.53 21.30 2.58
C LEU A 135 7.07 22.32 3.58
N ALA A 136 6.20 22.92 4.42
CA ALA A 136 6.62 23.86 5.45
C ALA A 136 7.60 23.24 6.46
N VAL A 137 7.39 21.97 6.84
CA VAL A 137 8.31 21.22 7.71
C VAL A 137 9.62 20.91 7.02
N ALA A 138 9.59 20.60 5.72
CA ALA A 138 10.80 20.33 4.95
C ALA A 138 11.66 21.60 4.75
N GLU A 139 11.03 22.76 4.56
CA GLU A 139 11.69 24.05 4.41
C GLU A 139 12.28 24.57 5.73
N ALA A 140 11.62 24.32 6.85
CA ALA A 140 12.03 24.80 8.17
C ALA A 140 11.89 23.70 9.25
N PRO A 141 12.76 22.67 9.23
CA PRO A 141 12.70 21.57 10.20
C PRO A 141 12.76 22.06 11.66
N ALA A 142 11.94 21.48 12.48
CA ALA A 142 11.75 21.78 13.91
C ALA A 142 11.25 23.22 14.26
N LYS A 143 11.06 24.07 13.25
CA LYS A 143 10.59 25.46 13.44
C LYS A 143 9.13 25.65 13.05
N ALA A 144 8.65 24.95 12.01
CA ALA A 144 7.27 25.11 11.56
C ALA A 144 6.30 24.30 12.44
N TYR A 145 6.38 23.00 12.40
CA TYR A 145 5.50 22.09 13.15
C TYR A 145 6.29 20.88 13.64
N ASN A 146 6.31 20.63 14.96
CA ASN A 146 7.04 19.50 15.53
C ASN A 146 6.30 18.90 16.75
N PRO A 147 5.82 17.65 16.69
CA PRO A 147 5.86 16.75 15.52
C PRO A 147 4.88 17.15 14.41
N LEU A 148 5.11 16.64 13.19
CA LEU A 148 4.09 16.57 12.15
C LEU A 148 3.50 15.16 12.16
N PHE A 149 2.19 15.07 12.39
CA PHE A 149 1.46 13.80 12.41
C PHE A 149 0.52 13.73 11.19
N ILE A 150 0.79 12.77 10.27
CA ILE A 150 0.02 12.59 9.03
C ILE A 150 -0.78 11.30 9.17
N TYR A 151 -2.11 11.38 9.10
CA TYR A 151 -2.94 10.18 9.14
C TYR A 151 -3.89 10.07 7.95
N GLY A 152 -4.44 8.87 7.75
CA GLY A 152 -5.39 8.60 6.67
C GLY A 152 -5.34 7.15 6.24
N GLY A 153 -6.29 6.72 5.44
CA GLY A 153 -6.43 5.34 4.96
C GLY A 153 -5.17 4.77 4.32
N VAL A 154 -5.18 3.46 4.12
CA VAL A 154 -4.06 2.75 3.48
C VAL A 154 -3.91 3.20 2.02
N GLY A 155 -2.67 3.41 1.57
CA GLY A 155 -2.38 3.73 0.16
C GLY A 155 -2.75 5.13 -0.30
N LEU A 156 -2.98 6.11 0.60
CA LEU A 156 -3.34 7.48 0.25
C LEU A 156 -2.15 8.42 0.03
N GLY A 157 -0.90 7.95 0.22
CA GLY A 157 0.31 8.74 -0.06
C GLY A 157 1.02 9.30 1.18
N LYS A 158 0.70 8.85 2.41
CA LYS A 158 1.41 9.25 3.64
C LYS A 158 2.92 9.01 3.53
N THR A 159 3.32 7.79 3.22
CA THR A 159 4.72 7.39 3.00
C THR A 159 5.38 8.23 1.92
N HIS A 160 4.67 8.57 0.84
CA HIS A 160 5.19 9.44 -0.22
C HIS A 160 5.57 10.83 0.32
N LEU A 161 4.69 11.47 1.09
CA LEU A 161 4.99 12.78 1.69
C LEU A 161 6.16 12.70 2.68
N MET A 162 6.25 11.63 3.48
CA MET A 162 7.39 11.44 4.39
C MET A 162 8.72 11.36 3.63
N HIS A 163 8.79 10.56 2.56
CA HIS A 163 9.99 10.47 1.74
C HIS A 163 10.29 11.79 1.03
N ALA A 164 9.25 12.51 0.56
CA ALA A 164 9.41 13.82 -0.06
C ALA A 164 10.04 14.84 0.91
N ILE A 165 9.62 14.84 2.19
CA ILE A 165 10.25 15.65 3.24
C ILE A 165 11.73 15.28 3.37
N GLY A 166 12.02 13.98 3.47
CA GLY A 166 13.40 13.49 3.62
C GLY A 166 14.31 13.90 2.45
N HIS A 167 13.84 13.73 1.21
CA HIS A 167 14.56 14.18 0.02
C HIS A 167 14.80 15.68 0.02
N TYR A 168 13.76 16.47 0.27
CA TYR A 168 13.88 17.93 0.29
C TYR A 168 14.92 18.42 1.31
N VAL A 169 14.90 17.83 2.52
CA VAL A 169 15.89 18.19 3.56
C VAL A 169 17.31 17.84 3.12
N LEU A 170 17.53 16.65 2.55
CA LEU A 170 18.84 16.23 2.10
C LEU A 170 19.35 17.05 0.91
N ASP A 171 18.49 17.43 -0.03
CA ASP A 171 18.84 18.26 -1.18
C ASP A 171 19.30 19.66 -0.75
N HIS A 172 18.71 20.22 0.32
CA HIS A 172 19.05 21.55 0.84
C HIS A 172 20.13 21.52 1.93
N ASN A 173 20.28 20.39 2.62
CA ASN A 173 21.31 20.16 3.64
C ASN A 173 21.84 18.72 3.54
N PRO A 174 22.83 18.46 2.67
CA PRO A 174 23.41 17.13 2.48
C PRO A 174 24.06 16.53 3.73
N SER A 175 24.40 17.35 4.73
CA SER A 175 24.98 16.88 6.00
C SER A 175 23.92 16.48 7.03
N ALA A 176 22.64 16.73 6.79
CA ALA A 176 21.57 16.39 7.69
C ALA A 176 21.44 14.87 7.85
N LYS A 177 21.31 14.42 9.08
CA LYS A 177 21.03 13.02 9.40
C LYS A 177 19.52 12.77 9.36
N VAL A 178 19.04 12.31 8.21
CA VAL A 178 17.63 11.94 8.00
C VAL A 178 17.48 10.44 8.15
N VAL A 179 16.58 9.98 9.01
CA VAL A 179 16.30 8.54 9.20
C VAL A 179 14.83 8.28 8.95
N TYR A 180 14.56 7.36 8.02
CA TYR A 180 13.24 6.81 7.75
C TYR A 180 13.17 5.34 8.14
N LEU A 181 12.13 4.98 8.88
CA LEU A 181 11.85 3.57 9.20
C LEU A 181 10.35 3.38 9.53
N SER A 182 9.88 2.14 9.42
CA SER A 182 8.58 1.77 9.97
C SER A 182 8.67 1.54 11.48
N SER A 183 7.57 1.73 12.19
CA SER A 183 7.51 1.43 13.63
C SER A 183 7.72 -0.06 13.94
N GLU A 184 7.41 -0.94 12.98
CA GLU A 184 7.73 -2.36 13.07
C GLU A 184 9.25 -2.60 13.06
N LYS A 185 9.97 -1.95 12.14
CA LYS A 185 11.44 -2.02 12.08
C LYS A 185 12.07 -1.46 13.36
N PHE A 186 11.56 -0.33 13.87
CA PHE A 186 11.99 0.24 15.15
C PHE A 186 11.83 -0.78 16.28
N THR A 187 10.67 -1.45 16.38
CA THR A 187 10.38 -2.49 17.36
C THR A 187 11.37 -3.66 17.25
N ASN A 188 11.57 -4.17 16.04
CA ASN A 188 12.44 -5.34 15.82
C ASN A 188 13.91 -5.02 16.14
N GLU A 189 14.38 -3.84 15.73
CA GLU A 189 15.75 -3.40 16.07
C GLU A 189 15.91 -3.17 17.59
N PHE A 190 14.91 -2.62 18.26
CA PHE A 190 14.92 -2.46 19.71
C PHE A 190 15.01 -3.80 20.45
N ILE A 191 14.15 -4.76 20.10
CA ILE A 191 14.16 -6.12 20.69
C ILE A 191 15.51 -6.79 20.46
N ASN A 192 16.05 -6.71 19.25
CA ASN A 192 17.37 -7.28 18.93
C ASN A 192 18.49 -6.59 19.73
N SER A 193 18.42 -5.27 19.89
CA SER A 193 19.42 -4.51 20.65
C SER A 193 19.49 -4.92 22.14
N ILE A 194 18.33 -5.25 22.73
CA ILE A 194 18.27 -5.76 24.11
C ILE A 194 18.91 -7.14 24.18
N ARG A 195 18.52 -8.04 23.25
CA ARG A 195 19.04 -9.42 23.21
C ARG A 195 20.56 -9.47 23.01
N ASP A 196 21.08 -8.57 22.20
CA ASP A 196 22.50 -8.52 21.83
C ASP A 196 23.33 -7.59 22.74
N ASN A 197 22.73 -7.04 23.83
CA ASN A 197 23.35 -6.06 24.76
C ASN A 197 23.86 -4.78 24.05
N LYS A 198 23.20 -4.34 22.96
CA LYS A 198 23.52 -3.15 22.15
C LYS A 198 22.51 -2.01 22.30
N ALA A 199 21.84 -1.91 23.44
CA ALA A 199 20.83 -0.88 23.67
C ALA A 199 21.38 0.56 23.58
N VAL A 200 22.65 0.75 23.90
CA VAL A 200 23.33 2.06 23.78
C VAL A 200 23.49 2.44 22.31
N ASP A 201 23.90 1.50 21.46
CA ASP A 201 24.08 1.73 20.01
C ASP A 201 22.74 2.06 19.36
N PHE A 202 21.67 1.35 19.75
CA PHE A 202 20.31 1.63 19.29
C PHE A 202 19.87 3.08 19.64
N ARG A 203 20.09 3.50 20.89
CA ARG A 203 19.77 4.86 21.32
C ARG A 203 20.60 5.90 20.58
N ASN A 204 21.89 5.68 20.41
CA ASN A 204 22.76 6.56 19.65
C ASN A 204 22.32 6.70 18.19
N LYS A 205 21.88 5.60 17.59
CA LYS A 205 21.40 5.56 16.20
C LYS A 205 20.17 6.43 15.99
N TYR A 206 19.18 6.39 16.91
CA TYR A 206 17.90 7.04 16.71
C TYR A 206 17.74 8.38 17.44
N ARG A 207 18.57 8.67 18.45
CA ARG A 207 18.51 9.93 19.20
C ARG A 207 19.48 11.01 18.67
N ASN A 208 20.42 10.66 17.76
CA ASN A 208 21.39 11.59 17.19
C ASN A 208 21.08 11.88 15.70
N VAL A 209 19.81 12.07 15.36
CA VAL A 209 19.34 12.38 13.99
C VAL A 209 18.78 13.80 13.95
N ASP A 210 18.80 14.45 12.78
CA ASP A 210 18.23 15.77 12.60
C ASP A 210 16.75 15.70 12.21
N VAL A 211 16.37 14.63 11.47
CA VAL A 211 14.98 14.37 11.07
C VAL A 211 14.68 12.88 11.26
N LEU A 212 13.68 12.59 12.08
CA LEU A 212 13.15 11.23 12.25
C LEU A 212 11.79 11.10 11.53
N LEU A 213 11.73 10.20 10.57
CA LEU A 213 10.53 9.83 9.82
C LEU A 213 10.11 8.43 10.26
N ILE A 214 9.02 8.32 11.03
CA ILE A 214 8.52 7.03 11.48
C ILE A 214 7.16 6.71 10.89
N ASP A 215 7.11 5.65 10.10
CA ASP A 215 5.92 5.25 9.35
C ASP A 215 5.10 4.23 10.14
N ASP A 216 3.78 4.29 9.97
CA ASP A 216 2.80 3.35 10.50
C ASP A 216 2.90 3.15 12.04
N ILE A 217 2.84 4.26 12.79
CA ILE A 217 3.02 4.26 14.25
C ILE A 217 2.00 3.39 15.00
N GLN A 218 0.85 3.07 14.39
CA GLN A 218 -0.17 2.20 14.96
C GLN A 218 0.35 0.80 15.29
N PHE A 219 1.43 0.33 14.67
CA PHE A 219 2.04 -0.97 15.01
C PHE A 219 2.81 -0.99 16.35
N LEU A 220 2.93 0.15 17.03
CA LEU A 220 3.37 0.17 18.44
C LEU A 220 2.26 -0.23 19.42
N ALA A 221 1.00 -0.29 18.97
CA ALA A 221 -0.14 -0.69 19.79
C ALA A 221 0.13 -2.02 20.53
N GLY A 222 -0.09 -2.06 21.83
CA GLY A 222 0.12 -3.25 22.67
C GLY A 222 1.57 -3.61 22.99
N LYS A 223 2.57 -2.80 22.58
CA LYS A 223 3.99 -3.06 22.81
C LYS A 223 4.58 -2.08 23.83
N GLU A 224 4.21 -2.22 25.10
CA GLU A 224 4.53 -1.27 26.18
C GLU A 224 6.02 -0.88 26.24
N GLN A 225 6.94 -1.86 26.24
CA GLN A 225 8.38 -1.58 26.31
C GLN A 225 8.88 -0.78 25.10
N THR A 226 8.35 -1.04 23.92
CA THR A 226 8.72 -0.31 22.70
C THR A 226 8.12 1.11 22.73
N GLN A 227 6.91 1.26 23.22
CA GLN A 227 6.29 2.58 23.42
C GLN A 227 7.11 3.42 24.42
N GLU A 228 7.61 2.82 25.49
CA GLU A 228 8.47 3.49 26.46
C GLU A 228 9.80 3.96 25.82
N GLU A 229 10.50 3.10 25.08
CA GLU A 229 11.75 3.49 24.40
C GLU A 229 11.50 4.55 23.32
N PHE A 230 10.38 4.44 22.60
CA PHE A 230 9.99 5.46 21.63
C PHE A 230 9.66 6.80 22.28
N PHE A 231 8.99 6.80 23.44
CA PHE A 231 8.71 8.00 24.21
C PHE A 231 10.00 8.73 24.62
N HIS A 232 11.00 8.00 25.08
CA HIS A 232 12.30 8.60 25.43
C HIS A 232 13.04 9.11 24.20
N THR A 233 12.99 8.40 23.08
CA THR A 233 13.58 8.85 21.82
C THR A 233 12.90 10.12 21.31
N PHE A 234 11.57 10.16 21.34
CA PHE A 234 10.78 11.34 21.00
C PHE A 234 11.17 12.56 21.85
N ASN A 235 11.21 12.41 23.18
CA ASN A 235 11.55 13.53 24.06
C ASN A 235 12.95 14.06 23.81
N THR A 236 13.96 13.18 23.67
CA THR A 236 15.33 13.59 23.38
C THR A 236 15.39 14.42 22.08
N LEU A 237 14.78 13.93 21.00
CA LEU A 237 14.78 14.63 19.73
C LEU A 237 14.03 15.97 19.79
N HIS A 238 12.88 15.99 20.47
CA HIS A 238 12.08 17.21 20.60
C HIS A 238 12.79 18.27 21.43
N GLU A 239 13.42 17.91 22.54
CA GLU A 239 14.21 18.80 23.42
C GLU A 239 15.43 19.37 22.69
N GLU A 240 16.06 18.58 21.82
CA GLU A 240 17.18 19.02 20.98
C GLU A 240 16.75 19.76 19.71
N SER A 241 15.47 20.12 19.59
CA SER A 241 14.91 20.79 18.42
C SER A 241 15.17 20.03 17.11
N LYS A 242 15.04 18.70 17.14
CA LYS A 242 15.09 17.83 15.95
C LYS A 242 13.68 17.58 15.43
N GLN A 243 13.54 17.45 14.11
CA GLN A 243 12.23 17.27 13.48
C GLN A 243 11.74 15.82 13.61
N ILE A 244 10.50 15.65 14.02
CA ILE A 244 9.83 14.35 14.08
C ILE A 244 8.61 14.38 13.15
N ILE A 245 8.51 13.39 12.25
CA ILE A 245 7.36 13.18 11.36
C ILE A 245 6.82 11.77 11.61
N ILE A 246 5.52 11.66 11.82
CA ILE A 246 4.85 10.41 12.17
C ILE A 246 3.72 10.18 11.19
N SER A 247 3.58 8.95 10.70
CA SER A 247 2.39 8.54 9.96
C SER A 247 1.55 7.51 10.71
N SER A 248 0.26 7.46 10.40
CA SER A 248 -0.68 6.49 10.95
C SER A 248 -1.84 6.22 9.98
N ASP A 249 -2.51 5.09 10.15
CA ASP A 249 -3.78 4.81 9.47
C ASP A 249 -4.99 5.55 10.09
N ARG A 250 -4.82 6.07 11.32
CA ARG A 250 -5.86 6.74 12.12
C ARG A 250 -5.29 7.85 13.01
N PRO A 251 -6.12 8.77 13.52
CA PRO A 251 -5.65 9.82 14.42
C PRO A 251 -5.16 9.26 15.77
N PRO A 252 -4.31 9.98 16.54
CA PRO A 252 -3.72 9.48 17.78
C PRO A 252 -4.74 8.97 18.80
N LYS A 253 -5.91 9.60 18.89
CA LYS A 253 -7.00 9.20 19.81
C LYS A 253 -7.59 7.83 19.51
N GLU A 254 -7.52 7.38 18.28
CA GLU A 254 -8.12 6.13 17.83
C GLU A 254 -7.12 4.97 17.78
N ILE A 255 -5.84 5.21 18.08
CA ILE A 255 -4.85 4.14 18.17
C ILE A 255 -5.10 3.35 19.47
N PRO A 256 -5.51 2.07 19.37
CA PRO A 256 -5.81 1.29 20.57
C PRO A 256 -4.54 1.04 21.38
N THR A 257 -4.67 0.96 22.70
CA THR A 257 -3.57 0.65 23.63
C THR A 257 -2.33 1.56 23.50
N LEU A 258 -2.47 2.75 22.90
CA LEU A 258 -1.44 3.76 22.90
C LEU A 258 -1.42 4.47 24.26
N GLU A 259 -0.24 4.55 24.88
CA GLU A 259 -0.07 5.23 26.18
C GLU A 259 -0.45 6.72 26.08
N ASP A 260 -1.15 7.23 27.10
CA ASP A 260 -1.61 8.62 27.18
C ASP A 260 -0.50 9.65 27.02
N ARG A 261 0.69 9.32 27.53
CA ARG A 261 1.88 10.19 27.40
C ARG A 261 2.36 10.31 25.95
N LEU A 262 2.34 9.22 25.16
CA LEU A 262 2.69 9.26 23.74
C LEU A 262 1.60 9.96 22.91
N ARG A 263 0.33 9.66 23.21
CA ARG A 263 -0.80 10.33 22.57
C ARG A 263 -0.72 11.84 22.74
N SER A 264 -0.47 12.33 23.95
CA SER A 264 -0.29 13.74 24.25
C SER A 264 0.87 14.36 23.46
N ARG A 265 1.98 13.63 23.27
CA ARG A 265 3.12 14.09 22.47
C ARG A 265 2.80 14.18 20.97
N PHE A 266 2.04 13.23 20.44
CA PHE A 266 1.61 13.26 19.03
C PHE A 266 0.64 14.41 18.76
N GLU A 267 -0.18 14.77 19.74
CA GLU A 267 -1.14 15.89 19.66
C GLU A 267 -0.49 17.26 19.90
N TRP A 268 0.74 17.33 20.36
CA TRP A 268 1.41 18.59 20.67
C TRP A 268 1.74 19.43 19.43
N GLY A 269 2.02 18.76 18.29
CA GLY A 269 2.37 19.40 17.02
C GLY A 269 1.17 19.63 16.11
N LEU A 270 1.41 19.51 14.81
CA LEU A 270 0.36 19.58 13.80
C LEU A 270 -0.11 18.19 13.39
N ILE A 271 -1.41 17.96 13.47
CA ILE A 271 -2.06 16.76 12.96
C ILE A 271 -2.76 17.13 11.67
N THR A 272 -2.53 16.34 10.61
CA THR A 272 -3.16 16.50 9.32
C THR A 272 -3.63 15.17 8.76
N ASP A 273 -4.76 15.20 8.06
CA ASP A 273 -5.36 14.03 7.43
C ASP A 273 -5.13 13.99 5.91
N ILE A 274 -5.17 12.80 5.38
CA ILE A 274 -5.26 12.55 3.94
C ILE A 274 -6.52 11.71 3.69
N THR A 275 -7.44 12.28 2.91
CA THR A 275 -8.69 11.61 2.51
C THR A 275 -8.59 11.04 1.09
N PRO A 276 -9.47 10.09 0.71
CA PRO A 276 -9.50 9.55 -0.64
C PRO A 276 -9.58 10.64 -1.72
N PRO A 277 -8.83 10.52 -2.82
CA PRO A 277 -8.79 11.52 -3.87
C PRO A 277 -10.12 11.57 -4.66
N ASP A 278 -10.53 12.76 -5.08
CA ASP A 278 -11.61 12.95 -6.04
C ASP A 278 -11.26 12.39 -7.43
N LEU A 279 -12.24 12.28 -8.32
CA LEU A 279 -12.07 11.69 -9.65
C LEU A 279 -10.98 12.40 -10.46
N GLU A 280 -10.95 13.73 -10.40
CA GLU A 280 -9.97 14.54 -11.14
C GLU A 280 -8.55 14.27 -10.65
N THR A 281 -8.37 14.20 -9.34
CA THR A 281 -7.10 13.85 -8.70
C THR A 281 -6.67 12.44 -9.06
N ARG A 282 -7.58 11.46 -9.09
CA ARG A 282 -7.27 10.07 -9.51
C ARG A 282 -6.77 10.01 -10.95
N ILE A 283 -7.43 10.73 -11.88
CA ILE A 283 -7.00 10.80 -13.27
C ILE A 283 -5.62 11.47 -13.37
N ALA A 284 -5.36 12.53 -12.60
CA ALA A 284 -4.08 13.20 -12.58
C ALA A 284 -2.96 12.29 -12.05
N ILE A 285 -3.23 11.46 -11.03
CA ILE A 285 -2.30 10.44 -10.51
C ILE A 285 -1.97 9.42 -11.60
N LEU A 286 -2.98 8.86 -12.27
CA LEU A 286 -2.77 7.90 -13.36
C LEU A 286 -1.94 8.48 -14.50
N ARG A 287 -2.23 9.72 -14.93
CA ARG A 287 -1.45 10.41 -15.97
C ARG A 287 0.00 10.62 -15.56
N LYS A 288 0.23 11.05 -14.33
CA LYS A 288 1.58 11.28 -13.81
C LYS A 288 2.36 9.97 -13.73
N LYS A 289 1.71 8.90 -13.28
CA LYS A 289 2.30 7.55 -13.23
C LYS A 289 2.63 7.03 -14.62
N ALA A 290 1.70 7.10 -15.58
CA ALA A 290 1.92 6.69 -16.95
C ALA A 290 3.11 7.44 -17.58
N LYS A 291 3.15 8.77 -17.40
CA LYS A 291 4.24 9.61 -17.91
C LYS A 291 5.59 9.24 -17.29
N ALA A 292 5.64 9.00 -15.98
CA ALA A 292 6.87 8.64 -15.28
C ALA A 292 7.44 7.28 -15.72
N GLU A 293 6.57 6.38 -16.18
CA GLU A 293 6.96 5.04 -16.67
C GLU A 293 7.03 4.97 -18.21
N GLY A 294 6.85 6.10 -18.90
CA GLY A 294 6.91 6.15 -20.38
C GLY A 294 5.79 5.39 -21.07
N LEU A 295 4.64 5.25 -20.41
CA LEU A 295 3.48 4.50 -20.92
C LEU A 295 2.54 5.42 -21.70
N ASP A 296 2.17 5.01 -22.91
CA ASP A 296 1.12 5.68 -23.70
C ASP A 296 -0.23 5.02 -23.43
N VAL A 297 -1.04 5.64 -22.59
CA VAL A 297 -2.35 5.13 -22.17
C VAL A 297 -3.44 6.14 -22.53
N PRO A 298 -4.45 5.75 -23.31
CA PRO A 298 -5.56 6.64 -23.69
C PRO A 298 -6.32 7.20 -22.48
N ASN A 299 -6.80 8.46 -22.62
CA ASN A 299 -7.55 9.11 -21.54
C ASN A 299 -8.84 8.36 -21.14
N GLU A 300 -9.49 7.69 -22.08
CA GLU A 300 -10.69 6.88 -21.81
C GLU A 300 -10.39 5.72 -20.84
N VAL A 301 -9.21 5.10 -20.97
CA VAL A 301 -8.76 4.03 -20.07
C VAL A 301 -8.46 4.57 -18.68
N MET A 302 -7.80 5.72 -18.59
CA MET A 302 -7.53 6.38 -17.31
C MET A 302 -8.85 6.77 -16.61
N LEU A 303 -9.82 7.29 -17.36
CA LEU A 303 -11.14 7.59 -16.84
C LEU A 303 -11.86 6.33 -16.38
N TYR A 304 -11.80 5.24 -17.16
CA TYR A 304 -12.37 3.95 -16.78
C TYR A 304 -11.79 3.45 -15.45
N ILE A 305 -10.46 3.37 -15.34
CA ILE A 305 -9.77 2.93 -14.11
C ILE A 305 -10.15 3.82 -12.92
N ALA A 306 -10.10 5.15 -13.10
CA ALA A 306 -10.41 6.11 -12.05
C ALA A 306 -11.87 6.03 -11.56
N ASN A 307 -12.83 5.65 -12.41
CA ASN A 307 -14.23 5.44 -12.03
C ASN A 307 -14.44 4.13 -11.27
N GLN A 308 -13.64 3.11 -11.53
CA GLN A 308 -13.78 1.80 -10.91
C GLN A 308 -13.09 1.70 -9.54
N ILE A 309 -12.01 2.45 -9.33
CA ILE A 309 -11.19 2.38 -8.11
C ILE A 309 -11.18 3.76 -7.47
N ASP A 310 -11.82 3.90 -6.31
CA ASP A 310 -12.03 5.18 -5.62
C ASP A 310 -11.39 5.25 -4.23
N THR A 311 -10.92 4.14 -3.68
CA THR A 311 -10.52 4.02 -2.28
C THR A 311 -9.01 4.14 -2.04
N ASN A 312 -8.16 3.66 -2.97
CA ASN A 312 -6.76 3.40 -2.71
C ASN A 312 -5.87 3.71 -3.94
N ILE A 313 -4.89 4.59 -3.75
CA ILE A 313 -3.97 4.98 -4.84
C ILE A 313 -3.08 3.81 -5.26
N ARG A 314 -2.69 2.91 -4.35
CA ARG A 314 -1.90 1.71 -4.69
C ARG A 314 -2.68 0.77 -5.61
N GLU A 315 -3.97 0.59 -5.35
CA GLU A 315 -4.85 -0.19 -6.21
C GLU A 315 -5.05 0.49 -7.57
N LEU A 316 -5.20 1.82 -7.58
CA LEU A 316 -5.32 2.61 -8.79
C LEU A 316 -4.07 2.47 -9.69
N GLU A 317 -2.88 2.60 -9.12
CA GLU A 317 -1.62 2.39 -9.85
C GLU A 317 -1.43 0.93 -10.27
N GLY A 318 -1.78 -0.01 -9.41
CA GLY A 318 -1.73 -1.44 -9.70
C GLY A 318 -2.64 -1.83 -10.88
N ALA A 319 -3.84 -1.24 -10.96
CA ALA A 319 -4.75 -1.44 -12.07
C ALA A 319 -4.18 -0.91 -13.40
N LEU A 320 -3.55 0.27 -13.40
CA LEU A 320 -2.89 0.81 -14.58
C LEU A 320 -1.79 -0.14 -15.08
N ILE A 321 -0.92 -0.60 -14.18
CA ILE A 321 0.17 -1.53 -14.51
C ILE A 321 -0.41 -2.83 -15.07
N ARG A 322 -1.48 -3.36 -14.47
CA ARG A 322 -2.12 -4.59 -14.94
C ARG A 322 -2.70 -4.46 -16.35
N VAL A 323 -3.36 -3.35 -16.66
CA VAL A 323 -3.91 -3.08 -18.00
C VAL A 323 -2.79 -3.04 -19.03
N VAL A 324 -1.68 -2.36 -18.75
CA VAL A 324 -0.51 -2.29 -19.64
C VAL A 324 0.13 -3.66 -19.83
N ALA A 325 0.33 -4.41 -18.74
CA ALA A 325 0.88 -5.75 -18.79
C ALA A 325 -0.02 -6.72 -19.60
N TYR A 326 -1.33 -6.63 -19.41
CA TYR A 326 -2.30 -7.44 -20.14
C TYR A 326 -2.29 -7.13 -21.63
N SER A 327 -2.28 -5.84 -22.03
CA SER A 327 -2.14 -5.39 -23.42
C SER A 327 -0.89 -5.97 -24.08
N SER A 328 0.25 -5.88 -23.39
CA SER A 328 1.52 -6.43 -23.87
C SER A 328 1.48 -7.95 -24.03
N LEU A 329 0.80 -8.66 -23.14
CA LEU A 329 0.69 -10.13 -23.14
C LEU A 329 -0.12 -10.66 -24.33
N ILE A 330 -1.25 -9.99 -24.66
CA ILE A 330 -2.13 -10.40 -25.77
C ILE A 330 -1.82 -9.67 -27.07
N ASN A 331 -0.82 -8.77 -27.06
CA ASN A 331 -0.38 -7.96 -28.19
C ASN A 331 -1.53 -7.18 -28.86
N LYS A 332 -2.33 -6.48 -28.03
CA LYS A 332 -3.44 -5.62 -28.47
C LYS A 332 -3.27 -4.20 -27.94
N ASP A 333 -3.79 -3.24 -28.70
CA ASP A 333 -3.79 -1.83 -28.28
C ASP A 333 -4.63 -1.61 -27.03
N ILE A 334 -4.17 -0.69 -26.18
CA ILE A 334 -4.84 -0.34 -24.94
C ILE A 334 -6.10 0.47 -25.26
N ASN A 335 -7.27 -0.04 -24.86
CA ASN A 335 -8.58 0.63 -24.96
C ASN A 335 -9.46 0.27 -23.76
N ALA A 336 -10.64 0.88 -23.66
CA ALA A 336 -11.56 0.69 -22.53
C ALA A 336 -12.05 -0.77 -22.39
N ASP A 337 -12.30 -1.47 -23.50
CA ASP A 337 -12.74 -2.86 -23.47
C ASP A 337 -11.67 -3.80 -22.96
N LEU A 338 -10.42 -3.61 -23.42
CA LEU A 338 -9.26 -4.34 -22.91
C LEU A 338 -9.03 -4.06 -21.42
N ALA A 339 -9.19 -2.81 -20.98
CA ALA A 339 -9.07 -2.45 -19.57
C ALA A 339 -10.14 -3.15 -18.73
N ALA A 340 -11.38 -3.21 -19.21
CA ALA A 340 -12.47 -3.94 -18.56
C ALA A 340 -12.17 -5.44 -18.42
N GLU A 341 -11.63 -6.05 -19.47
CA GLU A 341 -11.23 -7.46 -19.46
C GLU A 341 -10.08 -7.72 -18.49
N ALA A 342 -9.03 -6.89 -18.52
CA ALA A 342 -7.85 -7.01 -17.67
C ALA A 342 -8.17 -6.85 -16.18
N LEU A 343 -9.17 -6.03 -15.85
CA LEU A 343 -9.54 -5.70 -14.48
C LEU A 343 -10.74 -6.50 -13.93
N LYS A 344 -11.33 -7.36 -14.73
CA LYS A 344 -12.55 -8.11 -14.37
C LYS A 344 -12.46 -8.87 -13.04
N ASP A 345 -11.28 -9.41 -12.72
CA ASP A 345 -11.08 -10.19 -11.50
C ASP A 345 -10.72 -9.33 -10.28
N ILE A 346 -10.29 -8.09 -10.50
CA ILE A 346 -9.90 -7.16 -9.41
C ILE A 346 -11.06 -6.24 -9.05
N ILE A 347 -11.77 -5.78 -10.05
CA ILE A 347 -12.96 -4.97 -9.84
C ILE A 347 -14.07 -5.95 -9.51
N PRO A 348 -14.58 -5.93 -8.26
CA PRO A 348 -15.77 -6.72 -7.95
C PRO A 348 -16.82 -6.40 -9.02
N SER A 349 -17.36 -7.41 -9.64
CA SER A 349 -18.37 -7.29 -10.72
C SER A 349 -19.66 -6.57 -10.27
N SER A 350 -19.66 -6.07 -9.06
CA SER A 350 -20.66 -5.19 -8.50
C SER A 350 -19.96 -4.02 -7.80
N LYS A 351 -20.19 -2.77 -8.25
CA LYS A 351 -20.42 -1.69 -7.24
C LYS A 351 -21.24 -2.34 -6.14
N PRO A 352 -20.94 -2.12 -4.83
CA PRO A 352 -21.82 -2.63 -3.80
C PRO A 352 -23.22 -2.25 -4.24
N ARG A 353 -24.01 -3.26 -4.62
CA ARG A 353 -25.36 -3.05 -5.12
C ARG A 353 -26.06 -2.34 -3.97
N VAL A 354 -26.34 -1.06 -4.12
CA VAL A 354 -27.04 -0.31 -3.07
C VAL A 354 -28.40 -0.96 -2.95
N ILE A 355 -28.50 -1.86 -1.98
CA ILE A 355 -29.73 -2.57 -1.69
C ILE A 355 -30.74 -1.50 -1.27
N THR A 356 -31.77 -1.32 -2.07
CA THR A 356 -32.85 -0.37 -1.76
C THR A 356 -33.93 -1.04 -0.93
N ILE A 357 -34.66 -0.26 -0.11
CA ILE A 357 -35.81 -0.78 0.65
C ILE A 357 -36.85 -1.41 -0.30
N HIS A 358 -37.04 -0.82 -1.47
CA HIS A 358 -37.94 -1.35 -2.51
C HIS A 358 -37.49 -2.74 -3.00
N GLU A 359 -36.22 -2.96 -3.15
CA GLU A 359 -35.68 -4.27 -3.56
C GLU A 359 -35.84 -5.32 -2.45
N ILE A 360 -35.61 -4.94 -1.20
CA ILE A 360 -35.88 -5.81 -0.03
C ILE A 360 -37.36 -6.19 0.01
N GLN A 361 -38.26 -5.22 -0.19
CA GLN A 361 -39.70 -5.48 -0.27
C GLN A 361 -40.07 -6.44 -1.40
N ARG A 362 -39.41 -6.31 -2.57
CA ARG A 362 -39.65 -7.17 -3.73
C ARG A 362 -39.21 -8.61 -3.43
N VAL A 363 -37.98 -8.82 -2.96
CA VAL A 363 -37.41 -10.15 -2.69
C VAL A 363 -38.19 -10.88 -1.56
N VAL A 364 -38.48 -10.17 -0.47
CA VAL A 364 -39.28 -10.72 0.62
C VAL A 364 -40.71 -10.98 0.14
N GLY A 365 -41.28 -10.12 -0.70
CA GLY A 365 -42.62 -10.30 -1.29
C GLY A 365 -42.70 -11.54 -2.17
N GLU A 366 -41.70 -11.75 -3.04
CA GLU A 366 -41.62 -12.97 -3.86
C GLU A 366 -41.49 -14.23 -3.03
N HIS A 367 -40.63 -14.22 -2.00
CA HIS A 367 -40.41 -15.39 -1.12
C HIS A 367 -41.65 -15.78 -0.31
N TYR A 368 -42.45 -14.79 0.17
CA TYR A 368 -43.65 -15.03 0.97
C TYR A 368 -44.96 -14.88 0.20
N ASN A 369 -44.92 -14.71 -1.09
CA ASN A 369 -46.07 -14.49 -1.97
C ASN A 369 -46.96 -13.30 -1.52
N VAL A 370 -46.32 -12.16 -1.19
CA VAL A 370 -46.96 -10.91 -0.74
C VAL A 370 -46.71 -9.83 -1.79
N LYS A 371 -47.75 -9.12 -2.21
CA LYS A 371 -47.66 -8.04 -3.16
C LYS A 371 -46.96 -6.82 -2.55
N LEU A 372 -46.17 -6.08 -3.34
CA LEU A 372 -45.46 -4.86 -2.90
C LEU A 372 -46.39 -3.82 -2.23
N GLU A 373 -47.58 -3.67 -2.73
CA GLU A 373 -48.60 -2.75 -2.19
C GLU A 373 -49.02 -3.15 -0.76
N ASP A 374 -49.02 -4.41 -0.43
CA ASP A 374 -49.43 -4.95 0.89
C ASP A 374 -48.37 -4.58 1.96
N PHE A 375 -47.13 -4.33 1.62
CA PHE A 375 -46.12 -3.85 2.60
C PHE A 375 -46.49 -2.44 3.11
N LYS A 376 -47.10 -1.60 2.28
CA LYS A 376 -47.56 -0.25 2.64
C LYS A 376 -48.96 -0.24 3.22
N ALA A 377 -49.76 -1.27 2.98
CA ALA A 377 -51.15 -1.35 3.42
C ALA A 377 -51.31 -1.47 4.95
N LYS A 378 -52.42 -0.98 5.48
CA LYS A 378 -52.78 -1.08 6.91
C LYS A 378 -53.17 -2.53 7.36
N LYS A 379 -53.11 -3.53 6.47
CA LYS A 379 -53.45 -4.92 6.77
C LYS A 379 -52.60 -5.50 7.91
N ARG A 380 -53.22 -6.20 8.85
CA ARG A 380 -52.60 -6.80 10.05
C ARG A 380 -52.65 -8.34 10.08
N THR A 381 -53.09 -8.98 8.98
CA THR A 381 -53.10 -10.46 8.88
C THR A 381 -51.67 -11.00 9.00
N LYS A 382 -51.49 -12.11 9.70
CA LYS A 382 -50.14 -12.69 9.95
C LYS A 382 -49.37 -12.97 8.66
N SER A 383 -50.07 -13.36 7.59
CA SER A 383 -49.49 -13.60 6.25
C SER A 383 -48.89 -12.37 5.59
N VAL A 384 -49.27 -11.15 5.99
CA VAL A 384 -48.71 -9.88 5.49
C VAL A 384 -47.81 -9.18 6.52
N ALA A 385 -48.22 -9.27 7.80
CA ALA A 385 -47.53 -8.60 8.89
C ALA A 385 -46.14 -9.19 9.16
N PHE A 386 -45.99 -10.52 9.08
CA PHE A 386 -44.73 -11.20 9.33
C PHE A 386 -43.70 -10.95 8.23
N PRO A 387 -43.97 -11.09 6.92
CA PRO A 387 -43.05 -10.71 5.87
C PRO A 387 -42.67 -9.22 5.94
N ARG A 388 -43.60 -8.35 6.31
CA ARG A 388 -43.30 -6.90 6.50
C ARG A 388 -42.30 -6.69 7.63
N GLN A 389 -42.41 -7.42 8.74
CA GLN A 389 -41.44 -7.34 9.84
C GLN A 389 -40.06 -7.81 9.41
N ILE A 390 -39.97 -8.88 8.61
CA ILE A 390 -38.70 -9.35 8.02
C ILE A 390 -38.10 -8.28 7.11
N ALA A 391 -38.90 -7.67 6.21
CA ALA A 391 -38.43 -6.63 5.32
C ALA A 391 -37.95 -5.38 6.08
N MET A 392 -38.63 -4.97 7.16
CA MET A 392 -38.16 -3.88 8.04
C MET A 392 -36.85 -4.23 8.74
N TYR A 393 -36.70 -5.46 9.24
CA TYR A 393 -35.47 -5.97 9.84
C TYR A 393 -34.31 -5.90 8.83
N LEU A 394 -34.49 -6.49 7.65
CA LEU A 394 -33.49 -6.48 6.59
C LEU A 394 -33.16 -5.05 6.11
N SER A 395 -34.14 -4.16 6.05
CA SER A 395 -33.89 -2.75 5.70
C SER A 395 -33.00 -2.06 6.73
N ARG A 396 -33.12 -2.42 8.02
CA ARG A 396 -32.25 -1.87 9.08
C ARG A 396 -30.85 -2.44 9.04
N GLU A 397 -30.71 -3.75 8.74
CA GLU A 397 -29.40 -4.45 8.71
C GLU A 397 -28.60 -4.18 7.42
N LEU A 398 -29.27 -4.03 6.28
CA LEU A 398 -28.64 -3.99 4.97
C LEU A 398 -28.58 -2.59 4.34
N THR A 399 -29.11 -1.57 5.01
CA THR A 399 -29.12 -0.19 4.49
C THR A 399 -28.80 0.83 5.58
N ASP A 400 -28.24 1.97 5.19
CA ASP A 400 -27.91 3.08 6.09
C ASP A 400 -29.10 4.02 6.39
N PHE A 401 -30.33 3.63 6.02
CA PHE A 401 -31.50 4.48 6.22
C PHE A 401 -31.87 4.58 7.71
N SER A 402 -32.28 5.79 8.11
CA SER A 402 -32.77 6.02 9.47
C SER A 402 -34.09 5.31 9.73
N LEU A 403 -34.35 4.96 10.98
CA LEU A 403 -35.61 4.28 11.39
C LEU A 403 -36.90 5.02 10.93
N PRO A 404 -36.99 6.37 11.02
CA PRO A 404 -38.10 7.12 10.47
C PRO A 404 -38.25 6.96 8.95
N LYS A 405 -37.13 6.96 8.22
CA LYS A 405 -37.14 6.78 6.75
C LYS A 405 -37.61 5.39 6.35
N ILE A 406 -37.15 4.34 7.08
CA ILE A 406 -37.65 2.98 6.89
C ILE A 406 -39.17 2.94 7.14
N GLY A 407 -39.64 3.53 8.25
CA GLY A 407 -41.08 3.57 8.56
C GLY A 407 -41.91 4.22 7.47
N GLU A 408 -41.44 5.32 6.87
CA GLU A 408 -42.05 6.03 5.76
C GLU A 408 -42.25 5.10 4.55
N GLU A 409 -41.23 4.36 4.15
CA GLU A 409 -41.26 3.45 2.99
C GLU A 409 -42.20 2.23 3.19
N PHE A 410 -42.55 1.92 4.44
CA PHE A 410 -43.54 0.90 4.78
C PHE A 410 -44.94 1.44 5.06
N GLY A 411 -45.31 2.58 4.46
CA GLY A 411 -46.66 3.18 4.50
C GLY A 411 -46.87 4.15 5.67
N GLY A 412 -45.85 4.92 6.02
CA GLY A 412 -45.91 5.96 7.04
C GLY A 412 -46.02 5.39 8.47
N ARG A 413 -45.31 4.29 8.76
CA ARG A 413 -45.29 3.69 10.09
C ARG A 413 -44.30 4.41 10.97
N ASP A 414 -44.64 4.48 12.26
CA ASP A 414 -43.77 5.05 13.26
C ASP A 414 -42.47 4.24 13.41
N HIS A 415 -41.37 4.94 13.70
CA HIS A 415 -40.06 4.35 13.94
C HIS A 415 -40.06 3.26 15.02
N THR A 416 -40.95 3.38 16.03
CA THR A 416 -41.14 2.34 17.06
C THR A 416 -41.65 1.02 16.47
N THR A 417 -42.44 1.07 15.40
CA THR A 417 -42.88 -0.15 14.69
C THR A 417 -41.68 -0.87 14.04
N VAL A 418 -40.72 -0.14 13.52
CA VAL A 418 -39.48 -0.69 12.93
C VAL A 418 -38.62 -1.31 14.03
N ILE A 419 -38.47 -0.64 15.17
CA ILE A 419 -37.73 -1.16 16.34
C ILE A 419 -38.36 -2.49 16.82
N HIS A 420 -39.65 -2.51 17.03
CA HIS A 420 -40.33 -3.74 17.46
C HIS A 420 -40.23 -4.87 16.43
N ALA A 421 -40.28 -4.56 15.14
CA ALA A 421 -40.05 -5.54 14.08
C ALA A 421 -38.64 -6.12 14.18
N HIS A 422 -37.64 -5.26 14.34
CA HIS A 422 -36.24 -5.65 14.46
C HIS A 422 -36.00 -6.54 15.68
N GLU A 423 -36.43 -6.13 16.86
CA GLU A 423 -36.30 -6.91 18.10
C GLU A 423 -36.97 -8.30 18.00
N LYS A 424 -38.16 -8.34 17.40
CA LYS A 424 -38.90 -9.58 17.23
C LYS A 424 -38.21 -10.57 16.31
N ILE A 425 -37.71 -10.09 15.17
CA ILE A 425 -37.02 -10.94 14.19
C ILE A 425 -35.64 -11.35 14.74
N SER A 426 -34.92 -10.48 15.43
CA SER A 426 -33.64 -10.81 16.07
C SER A 426 -33.81 -11.94 17.12
N LYS A 427 -34.86 -11.89 17.94
CA LYS A 427 -35.17 -12.96 18.89
C LYS A 427 -35.53 -14.27 18.18
N LEU A 428 -36.30 -14.22 17.09
CA LEU A 428 -36.67 -15.40 16.32
C LEU A 428 -35.48 -16.07 15.66
N ILE A 429 -34.53 -15.29 15.16
CA ILE A 429 -33.24 -15.79 14.62
C ILE A 429 -32.48 -16.60 15.68
N GLN A 430 -32.48 -16.15 16.94
CA GLN A 430 -31.77 -16.86 18.02
C GLN A 430 -32.46 -18.17 18.46
N SER A 431 -33.76 -18.30 18.25
CA SER A 431 -34.57 -19.42 18.77
C SER A 431 -35.01 -20.45 17.72
N ASP A 432 -34.95 -20.10 16.41
CA ASP A 432 -35.48 -20.94 15.32
C ASP A 432 -34.49 -21.16 14.20
N THR A 433 -33.88 -22.35 14.19
CA THR A 433 -32.87 -22.75 13.20
C THR A 433 -33.44 -22.84 11.76
N GLN A 434 -34.73 -23.15 11.63
CA GLN A 434 -35.39 -23.23 10.32
C GLN A 434 -35.60 -21.83 9.75
N PHE A 435 -35.98 -20.89 10.59
CA PHE A 435 -36.09 -19.48 10.21
C PHE A 435 -34.73 -18.88 9.84
N GLN A 436 -33.64 -19.24 10.53
CA GLN A 436 -32.29 -18.83 10.15
C GLN A 436 -31.96 -19.23 8.71
N LYS A 437 -32.29 -20.46 8.30
CA LYS A 437 -32.05 -20.92 6.92
C LYS A 437 -32.86 -20.13 5.91
N GLN A 438 -34.14 -19.86 6.16
CA GLN A 438 -34.98 -19.05 5.28
C GLN A 438 -34.47 -17.63 5.14
N LEU A 439 -33.99 -17.02 6.22
CA LEU A 439 -33.41 -15.67 6.18
C LEU A 439 -32.09 -15.65 5.43
N ALA A 440 -31.28 -16.70 5.54
CA ALA A 440 -30.05 -16.84 4.77
C ALA A 440 -30.33 -16.96 3.27
N GLU A 441 -31.37 -17.71 2.86
CA GLU A 441 -31.80 -17.77 1.45
C GLU A 441 -32.23 -16.39 0.91
N ILE A 442 -33.00 -15.64 1.71
CA ILE A 442 -33.38 -14.25 1.32
C ILE A 442 -32.17 -13.34 1.21
N ASN A 443 -31.21 -13.45 2.14
CA ASN A 443 -29.98 -12.69 2.10
C ASN A 443 -29.12 -13.02 0.87
N GLU A 444 -29.04 -14.28 0.47
CA GLU A 444 -28.35 -14.67 -0.76
C GLU A 444 -29.01 -14.07 -2.02
N LEU A 445 -30.35 -14.04 -2.07
CA LEU A 445 -31.09 -13.41 -3.17
C LEU A 445 -30.91 -11.90 -3.24
N LEU A 446 -30.57 -11.24 -2.12
CA LEU A 446 -30.29 -9.81 -2.04
C LEU A 446 -28.84 -9.45 -2.38
N LYS A 447 -27.92 -10.40 -2.26
CA LYS A 447 -26.48 -10.18 -2.46
C LYS A 447 -25.97 -10.46 -3.88
N ILE A 448 -26.80 -11.03 -4.78
CA ILE A 448 -26.43 -11.38 -6.16
C ILE A 448 -26.45 -10.16 -7.10
#